data_e4eae295072c7d21b4afa29629c867d7
#
_entry.id   e4eae295072c7d21b4afa29629c867d7
#
_cell.length_a   1.000
_cell.length_b   1.000
_cell.length_c   1.000
_cell.angle_alpha   90.00
_cell.angle_beta   90.00
_cell.angle_gamma   90.00
#
_symmetry.space_group_name_H-M   'P 1'
#
loop_
_entity.id
_entity.type
_entity.pdbx_description
1 polymer ?
#
loop_
_entity_poly.entity_id
_entity_poly.type
_entity_poly.pdbx_seq_one_letter_code
_entity_poly.pdbx_strand_id
1 'polypeptide(L)'
;MIAVIDDGVNAGIWPQIGSLCFDMEVTGRGKVRPRGTPCRTESHGTNCAGIIKKYAPDAPVGSICIFGREKGRSTPGKLAAALRWCLGQDIEVINISIGFTPVSIPAELAEAVSALKRKGTAVFAANSNKGVYTLPACMEEVFGVRTDPKLSGGEIYRVPAPPFGVGIAASSRHILDKGAGISAMTGYGNSYGCALAAACCWNHLKAGGTTDSFLGTLAYREEEEAGTAGMPEDVPVVAVEGQCGEWTAVLRQVCAELGKKGYRAAFFSRGMGKPEEGPVFRIPWEAETERYLETAAEKLSLSVVLTDEPVESSGKLIIGRKRGVSGEGKTIYLEGGGKHEVKAAVRRMIRTY
;
A
#
# COMPACT_ATOMS: atom_id res chain seq x y z
N MET A 1 5.75 -4.52 20.87
CA MET A 1 4.43 -5.20 20.68
C MET A 1 3.96 -5.13 19.24
N ILE A 2 2.96 -5.95 18.86
CA ILE A 2 2.34 -5.93 17.52
C ILE A 2 0.94 -5.34 17.61
N ALA A 3 0.62 -4.34 16.77
CA ALA A 3 -0.74 -3.81 16.60
C ALA A 3 -1.42 -4.47 15.40
N VAL A 4 -2.64 -4.99 15.58
CA VAL A 4 -3.50 -5.49 14.50
C VAL A 4 -4.56 -4.43 14.18
N ILE A 5 -4.51 -3.87 12.98
CA ILE A 5 -5.47 -2.89 12.47
C ILE A 5 -6.42 -3.61 11.50
N ASP A 6 -7.65 -3.87 11.96
CA ASP A 6 -8.62 -4.71 11.27
C ASP A 6 -10.07 -4.40 11.73
N ASP A 7 -10.96 -5.41 11.69
CA ASP A 7 -12.33 -5.35 12.21
C ASP A 7 -12.43 -5.60 13.73
N GLY A 8 -11.29 -5.78 14.40
CA GLY A 8 -11.15 -6.03 15.82
C GLY A 8 -10.76 -7.47 16.14
N VAL A 9 -10.27 -7.69 17.34
CA VAL A 9 -9.81 -8.99 17.83
C VAL A 9 -10.71 -9.43 18.98
N ASN A 10 -11.18 -10.68 18.93
CA ASN A 10 -11.83 -11.35 20.05
C ASN A 10 -10.84 -12.30 20.74
N ALA A 11 -10.13 -11.79 21.72
CA ALA A 11 -9.15 -12.57 22.48
C ALA A 11 -9.79 -13.68 23.35
N GLY A 12 -11.08 -13.53 23.66
CA GLY A 12 -11.79 -14.51 24.48
C GLY A 12 -12.16 -15.81 23.76
N ILE A 13 -12.13 -15.82 22.41
CA ILE A 13 -12.45 -17.04 21.63
C ILE A 13 -11.27 -18.01 21.59
N TRP A 14 -10.04 -17.50 21.51
CA TRP A 14 -8.87 -18.34 21.38
C TRP A 14 -7.88 -18.11 22.51
N PRO A 15 -7.72 -19.10 23.42
CA PRO A 15 -6.87 -18.97 24.59
C PRO A 15 -5.43 -18.53 24.28
N GLN A 16 -4.87 -18.97 23.14
CA GLN A 16 -3.51 -18.62 22.72
C GLN A 16 -3.31 -17.14 22.37
N ILE A 17 -4.35 -16.39 22.08
CA ILE A 17 -4.21 -14.93 21.86
C ILE A 17 -3.86 -14.25 23.18
N GLY A 18 -4.39 -14.74 24.29
CA GLY A 18 -4.18 -14.14 25.60
C GLY A 18 -4.91 -12.79 25.74
N SER A 19 -4.44 -11.97 26.68
CA SER A 19 -4.96 -10.62 26.89
C SER A 19 -4.39 -9.65 25.87
N LEU A 20 -5.25 -8.80 25.32
CA LEU A 20 -4.81 -7.69 24.45
C LEU A 20 -4.17 -6.58 25.30
N CYS A 21 -3.05 -6.02 24.83
CA CYS A 21 -2.41 -4.87 25.46
C CYS A 21 -3.30 -3.62 25.38
N PHE A 22 -4.09 -3.52 24.34
CA PHE A 22 -5.12 -2.51 24.14
C PHE A 22 -6.18 -3.02 23.14
N ASP A 23 -7.41 -2.55 23.30
CA ASP A 23 -8.49 -2.76 22.32
C ASP A 23 -9.15 -1.41 22.02
N MET A 24 -8.84 -0.86 20.85
CA MET A 24 -9.23 0.48 20.43
C MET A 24 -10.16 0.43 19.23
N GLU A 25 -10.93 1.50 19.02
CA GLU A 25 -11.72 1.71 17.82
C GLU A 25 -11.50 3.10 17.23
N VAL A 26 -11.57 3.23 15.91
CA VAL A 26 -11.59 4.52 15.23
C VAL A 26 -13.03 4.90 14.92
N THR A 27 -13.47 6.00 15.50
CA THR A 27 -14.84 6.53 15.31
C THR A 27 -15.05 7.05 13.88
N GLY A 28 -16.30 7.31 13.50
CA GLY A 28 -16.63 7.93 12.21
C GLY A 28 -15.97 9.30 11.97
N ARG A 29 -15.61 10.00 13.07
CA ARG A 29 -14.88 11.30 13.05
C ARG A 29 -13.36 11.16 13.11
N GLY A 30 -12.82 9.95 12.97
CA GLY A 30 -11.36 9.71 13.03
C GLY A 30 -10.75 9.78 14.44
N LYS A 31 -11.54 9.83 15.50
CA LYS A 31 -11.00 9.79 16.88
C LYS A 31 -10.76 8.34 17.30
N VAL A 32 -9.55 8.04 17.79
CA VAL A 32 -9.22 6.74 18.40
C VAL A 32 -9.60 6.77 19.88
N ARG A 33 -10.28 5.73 20.34
CA ARG A 33 -10.72 5.58 21.73
C ARG A 33 -10.77 4.10 22.14
N PRO A 34 -10.79 3.78 23.43
CA PRO A 34 -11.08 2.42 23.89
C PRO A 34 -12.37 1.91 23.26
N ARG A 35 -12.38 0.64 22.85
CA ARG A 35 -13.50 0.02 22.17
C ARG A 35 -14.65 -0.20 23.15
N GLY A 36 -15.79 0.44 22.88
CA GLY A 36 -16.95 0.40 23.77
C GLY A 36 -17.75 -0.92 23.72
N THR A 37 -17.60 -1.69 22.63
CA THR A 37 -18.27 -2.99 22.47
C THR A 37 -17.21 -4.02 22.05
N PRO A 38 -16.87 -4.98 22.92
CA PRO A 38 -15.92 -6.05 22.58
C PRO A 38 -16.35 -6.85 21.35
N CYS A 39 -15.40 -7.34 20.61
CA CYS A 39 -15.65 -8.31 19.54
C CYS A 39 -16.16 -9.61 20.18
N ARG A 40 -17.36 -10.07 19.81
CA ARG A 40 -17.99 -11.25 20.40
C ARG A 40 -17.97 -12.48 19.50
N THR A 41 -17.63 -12.28 18.24
CA THR A 41 -17.57 -13.35 17.24
C THR A 41 -16.15 -13.53 16.75
N GLU A 42 -15.88 -14.64 16.11
CA GLU A 42 -14.66 -14.80 15.33
C GLU A 42 -14.68 -13.77 14.20
N SER A 43 -13.68 -12.91 14.21
CA SER A 43 -13.50 -11.83 13.23
C SER A 43 -12.27 -12.11 12.38
N HIS A 44 -12.11 -11.37 11.29
CA HIS A 44 -10.93 -11.45 10.45
C HIS A 44 -9.65 -11.07 11.25
N GLY A 45 -9.71 -9.99 12.03
CA GLY A 45 -8.61 -9.58 12.91
C GLY A 45 -8.27 -10.62 13.98
N THR A 46 -9.26 -11.40 14.45
CA THR A 46 -9.01 -12.53 15.38
C THR A 46 -8.17 -13.61 14.71
N ASN A 47 -8.46 -13.95 13.44
CA ASN A 47 -7.65 -14.89 12.68
C ASN A 47 -6.21 -14.36 12.48
N CYS A 48 -6.04 -13.08 12.15
CA CYS A 48 -4.72 -12.46 12.02
C CYS A 48 -3.95 -12.49 13.34
N ALA A 49 -4.59 -12.16 14.47
CA ALA A 49 -3.98 -12.27 15.79
C ALA A 49 -3.58 -13.71 16.14
N GLY A 50 -4.42 -14.70 15.78
CA GLY A 50 -4.11 -16.11 15.93
C GLY A 50 -2.89 -16.56 15.13
N ILE A 51 -2.73 -16.07 13.89
CA ILE A 51 -1.53 -16.34 13.07
C ILE A 51 -0.31 -15.72 13.73
N ILE A 52 -0.40 -14.46 14.17
CA ILE A 52 0.70 -13.80 14.88
C ILE A 52 1.12 -14.63 16.10
N LYS A 53 0.17 -15.04 16.92
CA LYS A 53 0.47 -15.85 18.13
C LYS A 53 1.00 -17.24 17.82
N LYS A 54 0.64 -17.82 16.68
CA LYS A 54 1.21 -19.11 16.23
C LYS A 54 2.69 -19.00 15.93
N TYR A 55 3.14 -17.93 15.25
CA TYR A 55 4.53 -17.77 14.80
C TYR A 55 5.37 -16.90 15.72
N ALA A 56 4.77 -16.09 16.56
CA ALA A 56 5.38 -15.26 17.59
C ALA A 56 4.58 -15.36 18.91
N PRO A 57 4.65 -16.51 19.61
CA PRO A 57 3.80 -16.77 20.77
C PRO A 57 3.97 -15.75 21.89
N ASP A 58 5.17 -15.22 22.07
CA ASP A 58 5.49 -14.24 23.12
C ASP A 58 5.17 -12.80 22.73
N ALA A 59 4.76 -12.56 21.48
CA ALA A 59 4.44 -11.21 21.00
C ALA A 59 3.22 -10.64 21.76
N PRO A 60 3.34 -9.51 22.47
CA PRO A 60 2.20 -8.80 22.99
C PRO A 60 1.39 -8.22 21.82
N VAL A 61 0.07 -8.45 21.81
CA VAL A 61 -0.82 -8.03 20.71
C VAL A 61 -1.81 -6.99 21.20
N GLY A 62 -2.01 -5.93 20.40
CA GLY A 62 -3.07 -4.95 20.56
C GLY A 62 -3.97 -4.92 19.34
N SER A 63 -5.21 -4.45 19.52
CA SER A 63 -6.25 -4.39 18.48
C SER A 63 -6.69 -2.97 18.23
N ILE A 64 -6.81 -2.57 16.96
CA ILE A 64 -7.45 -1.32 16.54
C ILE A 64 -8.51 -1.64 15.49
N CYS A 65 -9.79 -1.49 15.87
CA CYS A 65 -10.91 -1.66 14.98
C CYS A 65 -11.13 -0.36 14.17
N ILE A 66 -11.02 -0.45 12.85
CA ILE A 66 -11.27 0.69 11.95
C ILE A 66 -12.54 0.54 11.11
N PHE A 67 -13.22 -0.60 11.21
CA PHE A 67 -14.55 -0.79 10.66
C PHE A 67 -15.59 -0.27 11.66
N GLY A 68 -16.38 0.74 11.26
CA GLY A 68 -17.45 1.24 12.10
C GLY A 68 -18.61 0.26 12.25
N ARG A 69 -19.60 0.60 13.11
CA ARG A 69 -20.87 -0.16 13.25
C ARG A 69 -21.66 -0.26 11.93
N GLU A 70 -21.42 0.63 10.99
CA GLU A 70 -21.94 0.60 9.63
C GLU A 70 -21.11 -0.42 8.84
N LYS A 71 -21.70 -1.57 8.59
CA LYS A 71 -21.14 -2.74 7.92
C LYS A 71 -20.02 -2.43 6.92
N GLY A 72 -18.80 -2.80 7.30
CA GLY A 72 -17.75 -3.18 6.36
C GLY A 72 -17.02 -2.07 5.62
N ARG A 73 -17.20 -0.78 5.94
CA ARG A 73 -16.49 0.30 5.25
C ARG A 73 -15.51 1.02 6.17
N SER A 74 -14.25 0.96 5.79
CA SER A 74 -13.21 1.84 6.33
C SER A 74 -12.82 2.90 5.30
N THR A 75 -12.03 3.87 5.71
CA THR A 75 -11.54 4.96 4.85
C THR A 75 -10.05 5.16 5.09
N PRO A 76 -9.30 5.70 4.09
CA PRO A 76 -7.91 6.06 4.30
C PRO A 76 -7.69 7.00 5.49
N GLY A 77 -8.60 7.93 5.75
CA GLY A 77 -8.53 8.84 6.91
C GLY A 77 -8.66 8.13 8.26
N LYS A 78 -9.50 7.07 8.36
CA LYS A 78 -9.54 6.24 9.58
C LYS A 78 -8.25 5.46 9.78
N LEU A 79 -7.66 4.93 8.70
CA LEU A 79 -6.38 4.26 8.77
C LEU A 79 -5.28 5.25 9.20
N ALA A 80 -5.20 6.43 8.61
CA ALA A 80 -4.27 7.48 9.01
C ALA A 80 -4.41 7.86 10.49
N ALA A 81 -5.65 7.95 11.00
CA ALA A 81 -5.91 8.21 12.42
C ALA A 81 -5.39 7.08 13.33
N ALA A 82 -5.60 5.81 12.94
CA ALA A 82 -5.07 4.65 13.66
C ALA A 82 -3.53 4.67 13.70
N LEU A 83 -2.89 4.92 12.54
CA LEU A 83 -1.43 4.98 12.43
C LEU A 83 -0.83 6.15 13.24
N ARG A 84 -1.46 7.33 13.21
CA ARG A 84 -1.05 8.46 14.06
C ARG A 84 -1.17 8.13 15.56
N TRP A 85 -2.20 7.41 15.97
CA TRP A 85 -2.30 6.97 17.36
C TRP A 85 -1.17 6.01 17.73
N CYS A 86 -0.80 5.08 16.83
CA CYS A 86 0.33 4.16 17.02
C CYS A 86 1.67 4.87 17.23
N LEU A 87 1.87 6.07 16.70
CA LEU A 87 3.09 6.86 16.91
C LEU A 87 3.35 7.17 18.40
N GLY A 88 2.28 7.40 19.17
CA GLY A 88 2.37 7.67 20.62
C GLY A 88 2.48 6.42 21.50
N GLN A 89 2.52 5.21 20.91
CA GLN A 89 2.57 3.95 21.63
C GLN A 89 3.91 3.23 21.43
N ASP A 90 4.23 2.29 22.31
CA ASP A 90 5.42 1.42 22.17
C ASP A 90 5.10 0.23 21.25
N ILE A 91 4.84 0.52 19.97
CA ILE A 91 4.52 -0.45 18.95
C ILE A 91 5.73 -0.61 18.02
N GLU A 92 6.22 -1.84 17.89
CA GLU A 92 7.36 -2.20 17.04
C GLU A 92 6.92 -2.63 15.65
N VAL A 93 5.75 -3.31 15.58
CA VAL A 93 5.21 -3.86 14.34
C VAL A 93 3.72 -3.54 14.22
N ILE A 94 3.28 -3.17 13.04
CA ILE A 94 1.86 -2.94 12.71
C ILE A 94 1.48 -3.90 11.59
N ASN A 95 0.40 -4.67 11.80
CA ASN A 95 -0.24 -5.50 10.79
C ASN A 95 -1.53 -4.85 10.31
N ILE A 96 -1.62 -4.54 9.02
CA ILE A 96 -2.77 -3.93 8.37
C ILE A 96 -3.38 -4.93 7.39
N SER A 97 -4.61 -5.36 7.65
CA SER A 97 -5.30 -6.37 6.85
C SER A 97 -6.28 -5.78 5.84
N ILE A 98 -6.25 -4.49 5.64
CA ILE A 98 -7.13 -3.77 4.71
C ILE A 98 -6.33 -2.96 3.71
N GLY A 99 -6.92 -2.79 2.53
CA GLY A 99 -6.35 -1.97 1.48
C GLY A 99 -7.40 -1.12 0.78
N PHE A 100 -6.97 -0.01 0.23
CA PHE A 100 -7.79 0.91 -0.55
C PHE A 100 -7.21 1.00 -1.96
N THR A 101 -8.06 0.89 -2.98
CA THR A 101 -7.61 1.12 -4.35
C THR A 101 -7.30 2.61 -4.51
N PRO A 102 -6.06 2.97 -4.83
CA PRO A 102 -5.67 4.37 -4.86
C PRO A 102 -6.27 5.10 -6.05
N VAL A 103 -6.90 6.24 -5.77
CA VAL A 103 -7.06 7.32 -6.75
C VAL A 103 -5.94 8.35 -6.52
N SER A 104 -5.49 8.46 -5.27
CA SER A 104 -4.34 9.26 -4.80
C SER A 104 -3.94 8.78 -3.41
N ILE A 105 -2.68 8.96 -3.03
CA ILE A 105 -2.24 8.74 -1.64
C ILE A 105 -2.67 9.96 -0.83
N PRO A 106 -3.57 9.82 0.17
CA PRO A 106 -3.91 10.94 1.03
C PRO A 106 -2.69 11.40 1.83
N ALA A 107 -2.44 12.70 1.86
CA ALA A 107 -1.28 13.29 2.55
C ALA A 107 -1.17 12.80 4.00
N GLU A 108 -2.28 12.80 4.73
CA GLU A 108 -2.35 12.35 6.12
C GLU A 108 -1.98 10.88 6.33
N LEU A 109 -2.17 10.02 5.31
CA LEU A 109 -1.75 8.62 5.33
C LEU A 109 -0.24 8.53 5.07
N ALA A 110 0.26 9.25 4.08
CA ALA A 110 1.69 9.30 3.76
C ALA A 110 2.51 9.83 4.93
N GLU A 111 2.09 10.93 5.54
CA GLU A 111 2.73 11.51 6.74
C GLU A 111 2.80 10.53 7.91
N ALA A 112 1.68 9.82 8.18
CA ALA A 112 1.63 8.86 9.28
C ALA A 112 2.55 7.66 9.05
N VAL A 113 2.61 7.13 7.81
CA VAL A 113 3.50 6.03 7.43
C VAL A 113 4.96 6.47 7.54
N SER A 114 5.33 7.62 6.95
CA SER A 114 6.70 8.15 7.01
C SER A 114 7.14 8.44 8.46
N ALA A 115 6.25 8.91 9.31
CA ALA A 115 6.56 9.14 10.72
C ALA A 115 6.82 7.83 11.48
N LEU A 116 6.06 6.77 11.20
CA LEU A 116 6.27 5.43 11.76
C LEU A 116 7.60 4.82 11.29
N LYS A 117 7.94 4.96 10.00
CA LYS A 117 9.24 4.54 9.47
C LYS A 117 10.40 5.24 10.19
N ARG A 118 10.31 6.58 10.38
CA ARG A 118 11.34 7.34 11.13
C ARG A 118 11.45 6.91 12.58
N LYS A 119 10.34 6.47 13.20
CA LYS A 119 10.34 5.90 14.56
C LYS A 119 10.98 4.50 14.62
N GLY A 120 11.18 3.83 13.49
CA GLY A 120 11.65 2.45 13.42
C GLY A 120 10.53 1.40 13.57
N THR A 121 9.25 1.81 13.50
CA THR A 121 8.12 0.89 13.52
C THR A 121 7.95 0.23 12.16
N ALA A 122 7.92 -1.09 12.11
CA ALA A 122 7.67 -1.86 10.90
C ALA A 122 6.17 -1.88 10.56
N VAL A 123 5.79 -1.38 9.39
CA VAL A 123 4.40 -1.37 8.94
C VAL A 123 4.22 -2.42 7.85
N PHE A 124 3.42 -3.44 8.12
CA PHE A 124 3.02 -4.48 7.17
C PHE A 124 1.61 -4.25 6.68
N ALA A 125 1.39 -4.38 5.39
CA ALA A 125 0.05 -4.26 4.81
C ALA A 125 -0.22 -5.32 3.75
N ALA A 126 -1.41 -5.90 3.81
CA ALA A 126 -1.88 -6.86 2.83
C ALA A 126 -2.23 -6.17 1.50
N ASN A 127 -1.73 -6.70 0.41
CA ASN A 127 -2.18 -6.29 -0.92
C ASN A 127 -3.57 -6.85 -1.23
N SER A 128 -4.20 -6.38 -2.30
CA SER A 128 -5.50 -6.90 -2.74
C SER A 128 -5.42 -8.36 -3.20
N ASN A 129 -6.43 -9.17 -2.82
CA ASN A 129 -6.59 -10.53 -3.35
C ASN A 129 -6.99 -10.58 -4.83
N LYS A 130 -7.22 -9.43 -5.46
CA LYS A 130 -7.62 -9.32 -6.88
C LYS A 130 -6.45 -9.00 -7.83
N GLY A 131 -5.21 -9.11 -7.36
CA GLY A 131 -4.02 -8.79 -8.15
C GLY A 131 -3.74 -7.29 -8.36
N VAL A 132 -4.62 -6.41 -7.88
CA VAL A 132 -4.46 -4.95 -7.93
C VAL A 132 -3.71 -4.46 -6.70
N TYR A 133 -2.79 -3.53 -6.86
CA TYR A 133 -2.09 -2.94 -5.74
C TYR A 133 -2.99 -1.97 -4.96
N THR A 134 -2.84 -1.98 -3.65
CA THR A 134 -3.66 -1.19 -2.74
C THR A 134 -2.79 -0.40 -1.76
N LEU A 135 -3.32 0.75 -1.33
CA LEU A 135 -2.75 1.50 -0.21
C LEU A 135 -3.17 0.84 1.13
N PRO A 136 -2.25 0.80 2.10
CA PRO A 136 -0.89 1.29 2.05
C PRO A 136 0.13 0.27 1.54
N ALA A 137 -0.26 -0.94 1.13
CA ALA A 137 0.64 -2.03 0.75
C ALA A 137 1.63 -1.67 -0.38
N CYS A 138 1.25 -0.77 -1.30
CA CYS A 138 2.12 -0.34 -2.39
C CYS A 138 2.96 0.91 -2.07
N MET A 139 2.99 1.37 -0.82
CA MET A 139 3.85 2.49 -0.42
C MET A 139 5.28 2.01 -0.14
N GLU A 140 6.28 2.82 -0.53
CA GLU A 140 7.71 2.46 -0.41
C GLU A 140 8.13 2.18 1.05
N GLU A 141 7.54 2.89 2.02
CA GLU A 141 7.88 2.72 3.43
C GLU A 141 7.10 1.60 4.13
N VAL A 142 6.30 0.83 3.39
CA VAL A 142 5.46 -0.25 3.91
C VAL A 142 5.93 -1.59 3.39
N PHE A 143 6.01 -2.57 4.24
CA PHE A 143 6.21 -3.96 3.84
C PHE A 143 4.89 -4.49 3.27
N GLY A 144 4.71 -4.34 1.96
CA GLY A 144 3.57 -4.89 1.25
C GLY A 144 3.68 -6.41 1.14
N VAL A 145 2.59 -7.10 1.44
CA VAL A 145 2.56 -8.57 1.45
C VAL A 145 1.50 -9.09 0.50
N ARG A 146 1.87 -10.05 -0.32
CA ARG A 146 0.97 -10.90 -1.10
C ARG A 146 1.15 -12.36 -0.73
N THR A 147 0.21 -13.20 -1.10
CA THR A 147 0.34 -14.64 -0.91
C THR A 147 0.83 -15.32 -2.17
N ASP A 148 1.57 -16.42 -1.98
CA ASP A 148 1.86 -17.37 -3.02
C ASP A 148 1.17 -18.69 -2.68
N PRO A 149 0.26 -19.20 -3.55
CA PRO A 149 -0.47 -20.45 -3.31
C PRO A 149 0.43 -21.68 -3.21
N LYS A 150 1.66 -21.61 -3.73
CA LYS A 150 2.63 -22.70 -3.66
C LYS A 150 3.26 -22.83 -2.26
N LEU A 151 3.12 -21.82 -1.40
CA LEU A 151 3.68 -21.80 -0.07
C LEU A 151 2.74 -22.42 0.97
N SER A 152 3.33 -23.02 1.98
CA SER A 152 2.63 -23.65 3.09
C SER A 152 3.26 -23.32 4.44
N GLY A 153 2.51 -23.51 5.52
CA GLY A 153 3.01 -23.31 6.88
C GLY A 153 3.54 -21.90 7.11
N GLY A 154 4.79 -21.79 7.59
CA GLY A 154 5.46 -20.52 7.90
C GLY A 154 6.36 -20.01 6.77
N GLU A 155 6.19 -20.50 5.55
CA GLU A 155 7.04 -20.08 4.44
C GLU A 155 6.77 -18.65 4.01
N ILE A 156 7.87 -17.90 3.87
CA ILE A 156 7.91 -16.50 3.47
C ILE A 156 9.19 -16.25 2.68
N TYR A 157 9.13 -15.45 1.63
CA TYR A 157 10.31 -15.05 0.87
C TYR A 157 10.21 -13.60 0.37
N ARG A 158 11.36 -13.04 0.04
CA ARG A 158 11.47 -11.74 -0.59
C ARG A 158 11.30 -11.86 -2.10
N VAL A 159 10.49 -10.97 -2.64
CA VAL A 159 10.33 -10.78 -4.09
C VAL A 159 11.43 -9.85 -4.60
N PRO A 160 12.08 -10.16 -5.75
CA PRO A 160 13.11 -9.30 -6.34
C PRO A 160 12.53 -7.95 -6.75
N ALA A 161 13.30 -6.88 -6.51
CA ALA A 161 13.00 -5.50 -6.91
C ALA A 161 11.49 -5.19 -6.82
N PRO A 162 10.91 -5.19 -5.61
CA PRO A 162 9.47 -5.15 -5.46
C PRO A 162 8.91 -3.87 -6.08
N PRO A 163 8.09 -3.95 -7.10
CA PRO A 163 7.42 -2.78 -7.59
C PRO A 163 6.46 -2.28 -6.49
N PHE A 164 6.47 -0.99 -6.21
CA PHE A 164 5.49 -0.36 -5.33
C PHE A 164 5.41 -0.94 -3.90
N GLY A 165 6.52 -1.28 -3.29
CA GLY A 165 6.55 -1.71 -1.89
C GLY A 165 6.04 -3.13 -1.61
N VAL A 166 5.38 -3.83 -2.56
CA VAL A 166 4.93 -5.22 -2.38
C VAL A 166 6.10 -6.18 -2.57
N GLY A 167 6.92 -6.28 -1.54
CA GLY A 167 8.21 -6.99 -1.58
C GLY A 167 8.24 -8.36 -0.90
N ILE A 168 7.10 -8.83 -0.39
CA ILE A 168 7.01 -10.07 0.37
C ILE A 168 5.93 -10.96 -0.20
N ALA A 169 6.29 -12.24 -0.44
CA ALA A 169 5.34 -13.32 -0.70
C ALA A 169 5.33 -14.28 0.49
N ALA A 170 4.15 -14.66 0.97
CA ALA A 170 3.98 -15.46 2.16
C ALA A 170 2.88 -16.50 2.01
N SER A 171 2.94 -17.57 2.80
CA SER A 171 1.85 -18.52 2.94
C SER A 171 0.61 -17.84 3.54
N SER A 172 -0.57 -18.23 3.07
CA SER A 172 -1.85 -17.77 3.65
C SER A 172 -2.60 -18.87 4.40
N ARG A 173 -2.20 -20.13 4.21
CA ARG A 173 -2.88 -21.29 4.83
C ARG A 173 -2.20 -21.69 6.12
N HIS A 174 -2.86 -21.43 7.23
CA HIS A 174 -2.36 -21.73 8.56
C HIS A 174 -3.37 -22.55 9.33
N ILE A 175 -2.94 -23.65 9.93
CA ILE A 175 -3.75 -24.38 10.89
C ILE A 175 -3.66 -23.63 12.23
N LEU A 176 -4.77 -23.14 12.71
CA LEU A 176 -4.90 -22.43 13.97
C LEU A 176 -5.56 -23.34 15.01
N ASP A 177 -4.94 -23.46 16.17
CA ASP A 177 -5.54 -24.11 17.32
C ASP A 177 -6.55 -23.15 17.97
N LYS A 178 -7.81 -23.53 17.98
CA LYS A 178 -8.91 -22.74 18.58
C LYS A 178 -9.19 -23.11 20.04
N GLY A 179 -8.36 -23.96 20.62
CA GLY A 179 -8.56 -24.51 21.96
C GLY A 179 -9.51 -25.71 21.96
N ALA A 180 -9.62 -26.39 23.11
CA ALA A 180 -10.45 -27.58 23.30
C ALA A 180 -10.23 -28.70 22.26
N GLY A 181 -9.05 -28.81 21.66
CA GLY A 181 -8.72 -29.77 20.60
C GLY A 181 -9.30 -29.45 19.24
N ILE A 182 -9.87 -28.26 19.05
CA ILE A 182 -10.40 -27.79 17.76
C ILE A 182 -9.31 -27.06 17.00
N SER A 183 -9.04 -27.51 15.78
CA SER A 183 -8.16 -26.81 14.83
C SER A 183 -8.92 -26.44 13.56
N ALA A 184 -8.62 -25.29 13.00
CA ALA A 184 -9.16 -24.86 11.71
C ALA A 184 -8.08 -24.27 10.82
N MET A 185 -8.19 -24.54 9.52
CA MET A 185 -7.31 -23.97 8.53
C MET A 185 -7.88 -22.61 8.06
N THR A 186 -7.01 -21.60 7.98
CA THR A 186 -7.38 -20.32 7.36
C THR A 186 -7.65 -20.50 5.87
N GLY A 187 -8.47 -19.64 5.32
CA GLY A 187 -8.68 -19.55 3.87
C GLY A 187 -7.46 -18.95 3.14
N TYR A 188 -7.64 -18.69 1.84
CA TYR A 188 -6.69 -17.93 1.07
C TYR A 188 -6.93 -16.42 1.27
N GLY A 189 -5.86 -15.67 1.51
CA GLY A 189 -5.95 -14.22 1.62
C GLY A 189 -4.61 -13.58 1.97
N ASN A 190 -4.30 -12.49 1.28
CA ASN A 190 -3.06 -11.74 1.48
C ASN A 190 -2.91 -11.24 2.93
N SER A 191 -4.02 -10.98 3.62
CA SER A 191 -4.04 -10.58 5.02
C SER A 191 -3.47 -11.62 5.97
N TYR A 192 -3.64 -12.91 5.67
CA TYR A 192 -3.09 -14.00 6.49
C TYR A 192 -1.57 -14.13 6.29
N GLY A 193 -1.10 -13.96 5.05
CA GLY A 193 0.34 -13.86 4.78
C GLY A 193 0.96 -12.62 5.43
N CYS A 194 0.21 -11.50 5.47
CA CYS A 194 0.64 -10.28 6.14
C CYS A 194 0.85 -10.50 7.65
N ALA A 195 -0.07 -11.21 8.30
CA ALA A 195 0.05 -11.54 9.72
C ALA A 195 1.26 -12.45 10.00
N LEU A 196 1.56 -13.42 9.11
CA LEU A 196 2.78 -14.22 9.20
C LEU A 196 4.03 -13.34 9.07
N ALA A 197 4.09 -12.46 8.06
CA ALA A 197 5.23 -11.58 7.84
C ALA A 197 5.49 -10.65 9.03
N ALA A 198 4.43 -10.10 9.62
CA ALA A 198 4.51 -9.29 10.83
C ALA A 198 5.08 -10.05 12.03
N ALA A 199 4.66 -11.31 12.23
CA ALA A 199 5.20 -12.17 13.27
C ALA A 199 6.68 -12.50 13.06
N CYS A 200 7.09 -12.81 11.82
CA CYS A 200 8.49 -13.07 11.47
C CYS A 200 9.38 -11.83 11.74
N CYS A 201 8.89 -10.63 11.37
CA CYS A 201 9.62 -9.39 11.64
C CYS A 201 9.75 -9.13 13.14
N TRP A 202 8.70 -9.35 13.93
CA TRP A 202 8.78 -9.18 15.38
C TRP A 202 9.83 -10.11 16.02
N ASN A 203 9.89 -11.38 15.60
CA ASN A 203 10.92 -12.32 16.04
C ASN A 203 12.32 -11.83 15.64
N HIS A 204 12.50 -11.31 14.44
CA HIS A 204 13.76 -10.74 13.98
C HIS A 204 14.20 -9.56 14.87
N LEU A 205 13.28 -8.64 15.20
CA LEU A 205 13.56 -7.52 16.09
C LEU A 205 13.95 -8.00 17.51
N LYS A 206 13.28 -9.03 18.04
CA LYS A 206 13.61 -9.62 19.36
C LYS A 206 14.97 -10.35 19.35
N ALA A 207 15.40 -10.84 18.20
CA ALA A 207 16.74 -11.40 18.03
C ALA A 207 17.85 -10.33 17.85
N GLY A 208 17.53 -9.04 17.99
CA GLY A 208 18.48 -7.93 17.87
C GLY A 208 18.60 -7.35 16.46
N GLY A 209 17.77 -7.78 15.53
CA GLY A 209 17.69 -7.19 14.19
C GLY A 209 17.02 -5.82 14.17
N THR A 210 17.02 -5.19 13.00
CA THR A 210 16.36 -3.90 12.77
C THR A 210 15.28 -4.02 11.70
N THR A 211 14.36 -3.07 11.66
CA THR A 211 13.33 -3.00 10.62
C THR A 211 13.96 -2.99 9.20
N ASP A 212 15.03 -2.24 9.01
CA ASP A 212 15.69 -2.12 7.70
C ASP A 212 16.44 -3.42 7.29
N SER A 213 16.93 -4.21 8.25
CA SER A 213 17.61 -5.47 7.95
C SER A 213 16.66 -6.65 7.69
N PHE A 214 15.37 -6.51 8.01
CA PHE A 214 14.42 -7.62 7.96
C PHE A 214 14.32 -8.29 6.58
N LEU A 215 14.16 -7.51 5.50
CA LEU A 215 14.06 -8.07 4.15
C LEU A 215 15.30 -8.86 3.74
N GLY A 216 16.48 -8.46 4.23
CA GLY A 216 17.73 -9.16 3.97
C GLY A 216 17.81 -10.55 4.60
N THR A 217 16.98 -10.86 5.59
CA THR A 217 16.91 -12.19 6.23
C THR A 217 16.01 -13.18 5.49
N LEU A 218 15.17 -12.69 4.60
CA LEU A 218 14.27 -13.53 3.84
C LEU A 218 14.97 -14.13 2.63
N ALA A 219 14.70 -15.43 2.35
CA ALA A 219 15.16 -16.06 1.15
C ALA A 219 14.67 -15.28 -0.07
N TYR A 220 15.55 -15.11 -1.05
CA TYR A 220 15.23 -14.49 -2.32
C TYR A 220 14.71 -15.56 -3.28
N ARG A 221 13.58 -15.30 -3.91
CA ARG A 221 13.10 -16.13 -5.03
C ARG A 221 12.87 -15.24 -6.23
N GLU A 222 13.53 -15.54 -7.33
CA GLU A 222 13.11 -15.04 -8.63
C GLU A 222 11.70 -15.57 -8.89
N GLU A 223 10.78 -14.71 -9.21
CA GLU A 223 9.49 -15.13 -9.71
C GLU A 223 9.74 -15.67 -11.12
N GLU A 224 9.29 -16.89 -11.39
CA GLU A 224 9.02 -17.27 -12.77
C GLU A 224 8.07 -16.18 -13.30
N GLU A 225 8.51 -15.47 -14.32
CA GLU A 225 7.77 -14.40 -14.94
C GLU A 225 6.35 -14.93 -15.22
N ALA A 226 5.38 -14.49 -14.45
CA ALA A 226 4.00 -14.54 -14.89
C ALA A 226 4.03 -13.75 -16.19
N GLY A 227 3.88 -14.48 -17.31
CA GLY A 227 4.16 -13.99 -18.65
C GLY A 227 3.80 -12.53 -18.78
N THR A 228 4.68 -11.73 -19.32
CA THR A 228 4.53 -10.33 -19.62
C THR A 228 3.19 -10.17 -20.35
N ALA A 229 2.12 -9.92 -19.63
CA ALA A 229 1.02 -9.22 -20.21
C ALA A 229 1.60 -7.85 -20.52
N GLY A 230 1.86 -7.58 -21.77
CA GLY A 230 2.27 -6.25 -22.24
C GLY A 230 1.34 -5.20 -21.66
N MET A 231 1.78 -3.97 -21.64
CA MET A 231 0.91 -2.86 -21.22
C MET A 231 -0.47 -3.08 -21.83
N PRO A 232 -1.57 -2.99 -21.08
CA PRO A 232 -2.89 -3.06 -21.67
C PRO A 232 -2.89 -2.12 -22.86
N GLU A 233 -3.11 -2.62 -24.08
CA GLU A 233 -2.93 -1.89 -25.35
C GLU A 233 -3.62 -0.51 -25.37
N ASP A 234 -4.50 -0.27 -24.40
CA ASP A 234 -5.34 0.92 -24.29
C ASP A 234 -4.89 1.95 -23.21
N VAL A 235 -3.80 1.73 -22.46
CA VAL A 235 -3.40 2.71 -21.44
C VAL A 235 -2.40 3.71 -22.00
N PRO A 236 -2.79 4.97 -22.25
CA PRO A 236 -1.89 5.97 -22.79
C PRO A 236 -0.78 6.32 -21.81
N VAL A 237 0.45 6.31 -22.31
CA VAL A 237 1.61 6.87 -21.63
C VAL A 237 1.82 8.31 -22.12
N VAL A 238 1.83 9.26 -21.22
CA VAL A 238 2.02 10.67 -21.53
C VAL A 238 3.35 11.14 -20.97
N ALA A 239 4.29 11.45 -21.86
CA ALA A 239 5.56 12.03 -21.47
C ALA A 239 5.36 13.45 -20.92
N VAL A 240 6.00 13.74 -19.79
CA VAL A 240 5.90 15.03 -19.10
C VAL A 240 7.24 15.77 -19.24
N GLU A 241 7.19 16.99 -19.75
CA GLU A 241 8.34 17.88 -19.83
C GLU A 241 8.06 19.16 -19.00
N GLY A 242 8.91 19.49 -18.06
CA GLY A 242 8.75 20.68 -17.20
C GLY A 242 10.01 21.48 -17.04
N GLN A 243 9.87 22.80 -16.93
CA GLN A 243 11.00 23.73 -16.82
C GLN A 243 11.18 24.39 -15.45
N CYS A 244 10.39 24.03 -14.44
CA CYS A 244 10.54 24.60 -13.10
C CYS A 244 10.26 23.60 -11.97
N GLY A 245 10.90 23.80 -10.82
CA GLY A 245 10.91 22.86 -9.68
C GLY A 245 9.57 22.60 -8.99
N GLU A 246 8.48 23.27 -9.36
CA GLU A 246 7.15 23.13 -8.76
C GLU A 246 6.16 22.28 -9.60
N TRP A 247 6.60 21.74 -10.71
CA TRP A 247 5.72 21.00 -11.62
C TRP A 247 5.10 19.73 -11.02
N THR A 248 5.70 19.14 -9.99
CA THR A 248 5.12 18.03 -9.23
C THR A 248 3.77 18.39 -8.61
N ALA A 249 3.63 19.59 -8.03
CA ALA A 249 2.36 20.04 -7.48
C ALA A 249 1.29 20.19 -8.57
N VAL A 250 1.71 20.61 -9.76
CA VAL A 250 0.83 20.70 -10.94
C VAL A 250 0.38 19.32 -11.40
N LEU A 251 1.28 18.34 -11.46
CA LEU A 251 0.94 16.96 -11.82
C LEU A 251 -0.03 16.32 -10.83
N ARG A 252 0.15 16.57 -9.53
CA ARG A 252 -0.83 16.13 -8.54
C ARG A 252 -2.23 16.67 -8.83
N GLN A 253 -2.32 17.94 -9.21
CA GLN A 253 -3.61 18.53 -9.59
C GLN A 253 -4.16 17.91 -10.88
N VAL A 254 -3.31 17.61 -11.88
CA VAL A 254 -3.71 16.91 -13.10
C VAL A 254 -4.29 15.54 -12.77
N CYS A 255 -3.59 14.73 -11.99
CA CYS A 255 -4.07 13.42 -11.57
C CYS A 255 -5.38 13.52 -10.76
N ALA A 256 -5.48 14.50 -9.86
CA ALA A 256 -6.70 14.71 -9.07
C ALA A 256 -7.91 15.13 -9.95
N GLU A 257 -7.70 15.97 -10.95
CA GLU A 257 -8.77 16.35 -11.88
C GLU A 257 -9.17 15.19 -12.83
N LEU A 258 -8.21 14.36 -13.26
CA LEU A 258 -8.48 13.11 -13.97
C LEU A 258 -9.32 12.17 -13.09
N GLY A 259 -8.95 12.01 -11.81
CA GLY A 259 -9.69 11.21 -10.85
C GLY A 259 -11.14 11.65 -10.67
N LYS A 260 -11.41 12.96 -10.65
CA LYS A 260 -12.78 13.49 -10.61
C LYS A 260 -13.62 13.16 -11.85
N LYS A 261 -12.97 12.76 -12.93
CA LYS A 261 -13.59 12.32 -14.19
C LYS A 261 -13.67 10.79 -14.32
N GLY A 262 -13.25 10.05 -13.29
CA GLY A 262 -13.26 8.60 -13.28
C GLY A 262 -12.01 7.93 -13.82
N TYR A 263 -10.99 8.71 -14.23
CA TYR A 263 -9.73 8.18 -14.73
C TYR A 263 -8.74 8.00 -13.57
N ARG A 264 -8.06 6.86 -13.52
CA ARG A 264 -6.95 6.62 -12.60
C ARG A 264 -5.66 7.02 -13.31
N ALA A 265 -5.00 8.05 -12.81
CA ALA A 265 -3.75 8.52 -13.35
C ALA A 265 -2.68 8.56 -12.27
N ALA A 266 -1.46 8.19 -12.62
CA ALA A 266 -0.30 8.30 -11.76
C ALA A 266 0.90 8.84 -12.53
N PHE A 267 1.80 9.53 -11.81
CA PHE A 267 3.04 10.04 -12.33
C PHE A 267 4.22 9.23 -11.77
N PHE A 268 5.16 8.90 -12.63
CA PHE A 268 6.33 8.08 -12.33
C PHE A 268 7.60 8.81 -12.74
N SER A 269 8.61 8.81 -11.86
CA SER A 269 9.90 9.48 -12.10
C SER A 269 11.02 8.86 -11.27
N ARG A 270 12.25 8.84 -11.79
CA ARG A 270 13.46 8.51 -11.02
C ARG A 270 14.01 9.71 -10.25
N GLY A 271 13.86 10.90 -10.82
CA GLY A 271 14.45 12.14 -10.33
C GLY A 271 13.77 12.77 -9.13
N MET A 272 12.69 12.18 -8.62
CA MET A 272 11.93 12.77 -7.54
C MET A 272 12.57 12.50 -6.18
N GLY A 273 12.79 13.58 -5.43
CA GLY A 273 12.91 13.51 -3.99
C GLY A 273 11.63 12.91 -3.39
N LYS A 274 11.64 12.53 -2.11
CA LYS A 274 10.59 11.78 -1.41
C LYS A 274 9.19 11.91 -2.01
N PRO A 275 8.49 10.79 -2.33
CA PRO A 275 7.10 10.80 -2.76
C PRO A 275 6.23 11.22 -1.57
N GLU A 276 6.12 12.51 -1.31
CA GLU A 276 5.47 12.97 -0.08
C GLU A 276 3.95 13.09 -0.19
N GLU A 277 3.37 13.19 -1.38
CA GLU A 277 1.90 13.39 -1.50
C GLU A 277 1.36 13.09 -2.90
N GLY A 278 0.30 12.29 -2.98
CA GLY A 278 -0.47 12.11 -4.22
C GLY A 278 -0.09 10.87 -5.04
N PRO A 279 -0.61 10.70 -6.25
CA PRO A 279 -0.35 9.56 -7.13
C PRO A 279 0.99 9.71 -7.86
N VAL A 280 2.04 9.91 -7.10
CA VAL A 280 3.41 10.10 -7.59
C VAL A 280 4.24 8.95 -7.06
N PHE A 281 4.90 8.22 -7.94
CA PHE A 281 5.68 7.04 -7.63
C PHE A 281 7.11 7.20 -8.11
N ARG A 282 8.03 6.70 -7.30
CA ARG A 282 9.44 6.65 -7.68
C ARG A 282 9.72 5.38 -8.44
N ILE A 283 10.37 5.50 -9.59
CA ILE A 283 10.93 4.36 -10.30
C ILE A 283 12.27 4.00 -9.65
N PRO A 284 12.48 2.76 -9.19
CA PRO A 284 13.79 2.30 -8.70
C PRO A 284 14.87 2.46 -9.77
N TRP A 285 16.09 2.80 -9.36
CA TRP A 285 17.19 3.02 -10.30
C TRP A 285 17.55 1.76 -11.11
N GLU A 286 17.41 0.58 -10.49
CA GLU A 286 17.68 -0.73 -11.08
C GLU A 286 16.55 -1.28 -11.95
N ALA A 287 15.36 -0.65 -11.92
CA ALA A 287 14.22 -1.12 -12.69
C ALA A 287 14.36 -0.69 -14.17
N GLU A 288 13.97 -1.57 -15.07
CA GLU A 288 13.77 -1.22 -16.47
C GLU A 288 12.47 -0.42 -16.57
N THR A 289 12.56 0.81 -17.15
CA THR A 289 11.49 1.82 -17.05
C THR A 289 10.19 1.35 -17.69
N GLU A 290 10.22 0.86 -18.92
CA GLU A 290 9.01 0.46 -19.64
C GLU A 290 8.29 -0.67 -18.92
N ARG A 291 9.01 -1.72 -18.56
CA ARG A 291 8.47 -2.85 -17.81
C ARG A 291 7.89 -2.42 -16.45
N TYR A 292 8.54 -1.47 -15.78
CA TYR A 292 8.04 -0.93 -14.52
C TYR A 292 6.72 -0.18 -14.70
N LEU A 293 6.61 0.66 -15.74
CA LEU A 293 5.40 1.41 -16.05
C LEU A 293 4.25 0.49 -16.47
N GLU A 294 4.53 -0.56 -17.25
CA GLU A 294 3.56 -1.59 -17.62
C GLU A 294 3.00 -2.31 -16.40
N THR A 295 3.89 -2.78 -15.53
CA THR A 295 3.50 -3.40 -14.27
C THR A 295 2.66 -2.46 -13.42
N ALA A 296 3.04 -1.18 -13.36
CA ALA A 296 2.29 -0.15 -12.65
C ALA A 296 0.89 0.06 -13.22
N ALA A 297 0.79 0.19 -14.54
CA ALA A 297 -0.48 0.39 -15.22
C ALA A 297 -1.46 -0.75 -14.91
N GLU A 298 -1.00 -1.99 -15.02
CA GLU A 298 -1.78 -3.18 -14.69
C GLU A 298 -2.14 -3.24 -13.20
N LYS A 299 -1.13 -3.23 -12.32
CA LYS A 299 -1.31 -3.49 -10.88
C LYS A 299 -2.02 -2.37 -10.13
N LEU A 300 -1.89 -1.14 -10.60
CA LEU A 300 -2.65 0.01 -10.08
C LEU A 300 -3.96 0.24 -10.84
N SER A 301 -4.24 -0.55 -11.88
CA SER A 301 -5.41 -0.38 -12.77
C SER A 301 -5.49 1.06 -13.28
N LEU A 302 -4.40 1.57 -13.82
CA LEU A 302 -4.34 2.94 -14.31
C LEU A 302 -5.10 3.09 -15.62
N SER A 303 -5.64 4.26 -15.84
CA SER A 303 -6.23 4.69 -17.12
C SER A 303 -5.28 5.63 -17.89
N VAL A 304 -4.29 6.19 -17.21
CA VAL A 304 -3.27 7.08 -17.78
C VAL A 304 -1.99 6.96 -16.95
N VAL A 305 -0.87 6.80 -17.64
CA VAL A 305 0.48 6.87 -17.06
C VAL A 305 1.11 8.21 -17.46
N LEU A 306 1.64 8.93 -16.49
CA LEU A 306 2.43 10.15 -16.71
C LEU A 306 3.87 9.85 -16.29
N THR A 307 4.86 10.25 -17.09
CA THR A 307 6.28 10.05 -16.75
C THR A 307 7.18 11.13 -17.37
N ASP A 308 8.26 11.45 -16.69
CA ASP A 308 9.35 12.30 -17.24
C ASP A 308 10.52 11.44 -17.77
N GLU A 309 10.38 10.12 -17.70
CA GLU A 309 11.39 9.20 -18.21
C GLU A 309 11.32 9.05 -19.75
N PRO A 310 12.45 8.76 -20.39
CA PRO A 310 12.50 8.55 -21.84
C PRO A 310 11.88 7.20 -22.22
N VAL A 311 10.63 7.22 -22.62
CA VAL A 311 9.87 6.03 -23.06
C VAL A 311 9.06 6.35 -24.31
N GLU A 312 8.65 5.31 -25.03
CA GLU A 312 7.66 5.50 -26.11
C GLU A 312 6.35 6.01 -25.51
N SER A 313 5.84 7.12 -26.01
CA SER A 313 4.70 7.80 -25.42
C SER A 313 3.57 8.03 -26.43
N SER A 314 2.34 7.90 -25.96
CA SER A 314 1.13 8.20 -26.74
C SER A 314 0.95 9.70 -26.98
N GLY A 315 1.69 10.54 -26.22
CA GLY A 315 1.67 11.99 -26.35
C GLY A 315 2.46 12.70 -25.26
N LYS A 316 2.43 14.04 -25.26
CA LYS A 316 3.21 14.87 -24.35
C LYS A 316 2.36 15.86 -23.58
N LEU A 317 2.72 16.07 -22.30
CA LEU A 317 2.25 17.17 -21.46
C LEU A 317 3.44 18.08 -21.13
N ILE A 318 3.43 19.31 -21.67
CA ILE A 318 4.47 20.30 -21.42
C ILE A 318 3.98 21.28 -20.36
N ILE A 319 4.70 21.37 -19.25
CA ILE A 319 4.43 22.30 -18.16
C ILE A 319 5.42 23.45 -18.22
N GLY A 320 4.94 24.67 -18.50
CA GLY A 320 5.76 25.85 -18.62
C GLY A 320 5.32 26.77 -19.78
N ARG A 321 6.04 27.87 -19.99
CA ARG A 321 5.70 28.82 -21.06
C ARG A 321 5.94 28.22 -22.44
N LYS A 322 4.96 28.37 -23.32
CA LYS A 322 5.03 27.97 -24.73
C LYS A 322 6.20 28.71 -25.42
N ARG A 323 7.31 28.02 -25.61
CA ARG A 323 8.36 28.46 -26.53
C ARG A 323 8.21 27.64 -27.80
N GLY A 324 7.78 28.31 -28.89
CA GLY A 324 7.68 27.88 -30.27
C GLY A 324 8.24 26.52 -30.66
N VAL A 325 7.59 25.45 -30.27
CA VAL A 325 7.91 24.08 -30.71
C VAL A 325 6.76 23.62 -31.59
N SER A 326 7.04 23.54 -32.88
CA SER A 326 6.24 22.83 -33.87
C SER A 326 6.45 21.32 -33.57
N GLY A 327 5.58 20.71 -32.78
CA GLY A 327 5.56 19.27 -32.56
C GLY A 327 4.42 18.66 -33.36
N GLU A 328 4.72 17.84 -34.34
CA GLU A 328 3.77 16.87 -34.88
C GLU A 328 3.50 15.85 -33.77
N GLY A 329 2.28 15.83 -33.28
CA GLY A 329 1.89 14.87 -32.24
C GLY A 329 0.87 15.44 -31.27
N LYS A 330 0.32 14.57 -30.44
CA LYS A 330 -0.67 14.90 -29.41
C LYS A 330 0.01 15.63 -28.24
N THR A 331 0.31 16.92 -28.40
CA THR A 331 0.98 17.72 -27.37
C THR A 331 0.01 18.67 -26.68
N ILE A 332 -0.02 18.61 -25.35
CA ILE A 332 -0.87 19.47 -24.52
C ILE A 332 0.03 20.39 -23.69
N TYR A 333 -0.24 21.68 -23.78
CA TYR A 333 0.50 22.72 -23.05
C TYR A 333 -0.27 23.14 -21.80
N LEU A 334 0.45 23.25 -20.69
CA LEU A 334 -0.04 23.77 -19.43
C LEU A 334 0.88 24.93 -19.01
N GLU A 335 0.45 26.17 -19.29
CA GLU A 335 1.29 27.38 -19.13
C GLU A 335 1.48 27.79 -17.66
N GLY A 336 0.68 27.26 -16.73
CA GLY A 336 0.77 27.51 -15.30
C GLY A 336 0.05 26.48 -14.47
N GLY A 337 0.20 26.57 -13.16
CA GLY A 337 -0.42 25.64 -12.19
C GLY A 337 -1.82 26.06 -11.75
N GLY A 338 -2.43 27.07 -12.37
CA GLY A 338 -3.76 27.54 -11.97
C GLY A 338 -4.86 26.50 -12.17
N LYS A 339 -5.80 26.42 -11.23
CA LYS A 339 -6.88 25.42 -11.23
C LYS A 339 -7.69 25.39 -12.54
N HIS A 340 -7.84 26.52 -13.20
CA HIS A 340 -8.56 26.64 -14.47
C HIS A 340 -7.77 26.03 -15.63
N GLU A 341 -6.46 26.28 -15.67
CA GLU A 341 -5.55 25.77 -16.69
C GLU A 341 -5.38 24.26 -16.60
N VAL A 342 -5.20 23.73 -15.37
CA VAL A 342 -5.17 22.28 -15.11
C VAL A 342 -6.44 21.61 -15.60
N LYS A 343 -7.62 22.17 -15.32
CA LYS A 343 -8.89 21.62 -15.82
C LYS A 343 -8.99 21.65 -17.34
N ALA A 344 -8.47 22.69 -17.99
CA ALA A 344 -8.45 22.78 -19.44
C ALA A 344 -7.52 21.74 -20.08
N ALA A 345 -6.31 21.55 -19.50
CA ALA A 345 -5.37 20.52 -19.92
C ALA A 345 -5.96 19.12 -19.79
N VAL A 346 -6.56 18.80 -18.64
CA VAL A 346 -7.23 17.50 -18.40
C VAL A 346 -8.37 17.25 -19.41
N ARG A 347 -9.19 18.26 -19.72
CA ARG A 347 -10.22 18.14 -20.73
C ARG A 347 -9.65 17.83 -22.12
N ARG A 348 -8.50 18.42 -22.46
CA ARG A 348 -7.79 18.13 -23.72
C ARG A 348 -7.25 16.69 -23.69
N MET A 349 -6.61 16.26 -22.60
CA MET A 349 -6.12 14.89 -22.46
C MET A 349 -7.23 13.86 -22.72
N ILE A 350 -8.39 14.01 -22.06
CA ILE A 350 -9.54 13.10 -22.19
C ILE A 350 -10.09 13.05 -23.64
N ARG A 351 -9.93 14.12 -24.39
CA ARG A 351 -10.40 14.16 -25.81
C ARG A 351 -9.36 13.64 -26.79
N THR A 352 -8.12 13.55 -26.38
CA THR A 352 -6.98 13.25 -27.24
C THR A 352 -6.56 11.78 -27.12
N TYR A 353 -6.67 11.24 -25.94
CA TYR A 353 -6.32 9.87 -25.56
C TYR A 353 -7.58 9.10 -25.10
#